data_4e95895a697251ebc93c9c7ec1a5b24d
#
_entry.id   4e95895a697251ebc93c9c7ec1a5b24d
#
_cell.length_a   1.000
_cell.length_b   1.000
_cell.length_c   1.000
_cell.angle_alpha   90.00
_cell.angle_beta   90.00
_cell.angle_gamma   90.00
#
_symmetry.space_group_name_H-M   'P 1'
#
loop_
_entity.id
_entity.type
_entity.pdbx_description
1 polymer ?
#
loop_
_entity_poly.entity_id
_entity_poly.type
_entity_poly.pdbx_seq_one_letter_code
_entity_poly.pdbx_strand_id
1 'polypeptide(L)'
;IMGNKFGPPTPVPFRVTDMNIGLDVDISVRCNGEYSYKITDPLRFYKNVAGNVDSVFDRKKIERQLKSEFLTALQPAFAKISADGIRYSAVPGHTKELAAAMRDELTVEWTEGRGIEVVKVGINSIAANPEDEERMKTLQMTAVMRDPNMRAANQSMATGYAMRAAASNSAGAMTGFMGMNMAQGAGKL
;
A
#
# COMPACT_ATOMS: atom_id res chain seq x y z
N ILE A 1 -16.72 -13.73 -17.53
CA ILE A 1 -15.55 -14.61 -17.37
C ILE A 1 -14.94 -14.30 -16.02
N MET A 2 -14.88 -15.29 -15.12
CA MET A 2 -14.47 -15.15 -13.72
C MET A 2 -13.22 -15.97 -13.45
N GLY A 3 -12.58 -15.70 -12.28
CA GLY A 3 -11.47 -16.50 -11.77
C GLY A 3 -10.14 -16.29 -12.51
N ASN A 4 -9.92 -15.11 -13.07
CA ASN A 4 -8.64 -14.79 -13.70
C ASN A 4 -7.68 -14.32 -12.60
N LYS A 5 -6.69 -15.16 -12.28
CA LYS A 5 -5.71 -14.87 -11.24
C LYS A 5 -4.61 -13.95 -11.75
N PHE A 6 -4.22 -13.00 -10.91
CA PHE A 6 -3.06 -12.14 -11.15
C PHE A 6 -2.14 -12.11 -9.94
N GLY A 7 -0.88 -11.86 -10.21
CA GLY A 7 0.18 -11.62 -9.24
C GLY A 7 1.38 -11.15 -10.03
N PRO A 8 1.76 -9.88 -9.93
CA PRO A 8 2.91 -9.37 -10.64
C PRO A 8 4.17 -10.07 -10.13
N PRO A 9 5.09 -10.47 -11.01
CA PRO A 9 6.36 -11.07 -10.63
C PRO A 9 7.27 -10.07 -9.89
N THR A 10 7.15 -8.79 -10.26
CA THR A 10 7.86 -7.68 -9.65
C THR A 10 6.92 -6.88 -8.75
N PRO A 11 7.43 -6.29 -7.64
CA PRO A 11 6.64 -5.37 -6.84
C PRO A 11 6.11 -4.20 -7.66
N VAL A 12 4.91 -3.72 -7.30
CA VAL A 12 4.28 -2.56 -7.92
C VAL A 12 4.49 -1.36 -7.01
N PRO A 13 4.91 -0.20 -7.53
CA PRO A 13 5.05 1.00 -6.71
C PRO A 13 3.67 1.46 -6.23
N PHE A 14 3.62 1.87 -4.96
CA PHE A 14 2.44 2.44 -4.32
C PHE A 14 2.88 3.68 -3.53
N ARG A 15 2.31 4.83 -3.86
CA ARG A 15 2.61 6.08 -3.17
C ARG A 15 1.82 6.14 -1.87
N VAL A 16 2.50 6.35 -0.76
CA VAL A 16 1.88 6.55 0.56
C VAL A 16 1.97 8.03 0.91
N THR A 17 0.82 8.69 1.00
CA THR A 17 0.71 10.08 1.41
C THR A 17 -0.04 10.18 2.73
N ASP A 18 0.51 10.95 3.69
CA ASP A 18 -0.18 11.33 4.92
C ASP A 18 0.07 12.81 5.17
N MET A 19 -0.92 13.62 4.83
CA MET A 19 -0.86 15.08 4.92
C MET A 19 -0.71 15.58 6.35
N ASN A 20 -1.18 14.81 7.35
CA ASN A 20 -1.14 15.22 8.75
C ASN A 20 0.30 15.22 9.30
N ILE A 21 1.14 14.35 8.79
CA ILE A 21 2.53 14.21 9.23
C ILE A 21 3.54 14.61 8.13
N GLY A 22 3.04 15.08 6.98
CA GLY A 22 3.87 15.46 5.83
C GLY A 22 4.64 14.27 5.25
N LEU A 23 4.07 13.07 5.29
CA LEU A 23 4.67 11.87 4.74
C LEU A 23 4.27 11.74 3.26
N ASP A 24 5.27 11.61 2.39
CA ASP A 24 5.10 11.32 0.97
C ASP A 24 6.24 10.39 0.54
N VAL A 25 5.94 9.11 0.38
CA VAL A 25 6.93 8.06 0.13
C VAL A 25 6.35 7.03 -0.83
N ASP A 26 7.15 6.65 -1.81
CA ASP A 26 6.87 5.50 -2.66
C ASP A 26 7.38 4.22 -2.00
N ILE A 27 6.54 3.23 -1.92
CA ILE A 27 6.85 1.89 -1.43
C ILE A 27 6.61 0.85 -2.51
N SER A 28 7.28 -0.28 -2.40
CA SER A 28 7.10 -1.41 -3.30
C SER A 28 6.13 -2.41 -2.67
N VAL A 29 4.98 -2.64 -3.31
CA VAL A 29 3.99 -3.60 -2.83
C VAL A 29 3.93 -4.85 -3.71
N ARG A 30 3.81 -6.00 -3.09
CA ARG A 30 3.44 -7.26 -3.75
C ARG A 30 1.98 -7.54 -3.49
N CYS A 31 1.25 -7.82 -4.54
CA CYS A 31 -0.16 -8.17 -4.42
C CYS A 31 -0.50 -9.37 -5.28
N ASN A 32 -1.53 -10.10 -4.87
CA ASN A 32 -2.16 -11.10 -5.70
C ASN A 32 -3.67 -11.04 -5.55
N GLY A 33 -4.38 -11.52 -6.56
CA GLY A 33 -5.81 -11.46 -6.55
C GLY A 33 -6.44 -12.09 -7.77
N GLU A 34 -7.70 -11.78 -7.95
CA GLU A 34 -8.51 -12.27 -9.07
C GLU A 34 -9.30 -11.11 -9.68
N TYR A 35 -9.50 -11.18 -10.98
CA TYR A 35 -10.37 -10.25 -11.68
C TYR A 35 -11.38 -11.00 -12.55
N SER A 36 -12.47 -10.33 -12.86
CA SER A 36 -13.47 -10.80 -13.78
C SER A 36 -13.77 -9.74 -14.83
N TYR A 37 -14.06 -10.18 -16.02
CA TYR A 37 -14.47 -9.32 -17.12
C TYR A 37 -15.69 -9.87 -17.86
N LYS A 38 -16.39 -9.01 -18.55
CA LYS A 38 -17.52 -9.36 -19.42
C LYS A 38 -17.26 -8.84 -20.84
N ILE A 39 -17.87 -9.48 -21.82
CA ILE A 39 -17.95 -8.96 -23.20
C ILE A 39 -19.15 -8.03 -23.24
N THR A 40 -18.91 -6.76 -23.53
CA THR A 40 -19.94 -5.70 -23.63
C THR A 40 -20.38 -5.47 -25.08
N ASP A 41 -19.45 -5.66 -26.03
CA ASP A 41 -19.72 -5.57 -27.45
C ASP A 41 -19.23 -6.84 -28.17
N PRO A 42 -20.11 -7.84 -28.38
CA PRO A 42 -19.74 -9.11 -29.01
C PRO A 42 -19.25 -8.96 -30.46
N LEU A 43 -19.80 -8.00 -31.20
CA LEU A 43 -19.40 -7.78 -32.60
C LEU A 43 -17.98 -7.22 -32.68
N ARG A 44 -17.66 -6.28 -31.80
CA ARG A 44 -16.32 -5.71 -31.68
C ARG A 44 -15.32 -6.76 -31.24
N PHE A 45 -15.68 -7.55 -30.25
CA PHE A 45 -14.86 -8.67 -29.79
C PHE A 45 -14.60 -9.66 -30.91
N TYR A 46 -15.63 -10.04 -31.68
CA TYR A 46 -15.47 -10.94 -32.81
C TYR A 46 -14.51 -10.37 -33.85
N LYS A 47 -14.73 -9.13 -34.30
CA LYS A 47 -13.90 -8.49 -35.33
C LYS A 47 -12.43 -8.35 -34.90
N ASN A 48 -12.18 -7.92 -33.68
CA ASN A 48 -10.85 -7.51 -33.25
C ASN A 48 -10.06 -8.63 -32.53
N VAL A 49 -10.73 -9.67 -32.07
CA VAL A 49 -10.11 -10.73 -31.25
C VAL A 49 -10.32 -12.12 -31.87
N ALA A 50 -11.52 -12.46 -32.28
CA ALA A 50 -11.90 -13.81 -32.68
C ALA A 50 -12.10 -14.01 -34.19
N GLY A 51 -12.00 -12.96 -35.01
CA GLY A 51 -12.36 -12.98 -36.44
C GLY A 51 -11.49 -13.87 -37.34
N ASN A 52 -10.31 -14.28 -36.89
CA ASN A 52 -9.38 -15.12 -37.67
C ASN A 52 -9.33 -16.56 -37.15
N VAL A 53 -10.44 -17.10 -36.67
CA VAL A 53 -10.52 -18.46 -36.14
C VAL A 53 -11.47 -19.31 -36.96
N ASP A 54 -10.99 -20.44 -37.42
CA ASP A 54 -11.76 -21.32 -38.34
C ASP A 54 -12.95 -22.03 -37.68
N SER A 55 -12.91 -22.30 -36.39
CA SER A 55 -13.99 -23.01 -35.68
C SER A 55 -14.26 -22.55 -34.26
N VAL A 56 -13.26 -22.56 -33.38
CA VAL A 56 -13.40 -22.25 -31.95
C VAL A 56 -12.31 -21.29 -31.51
N PHE A 57 -12.73 -20.20 -30.85
CA PHE A 57 -11.81 -19.29 -30.18
C PHE A 57 -11.47 -19.77 -28.78
N ASP A 58 -10.24 -20.23 -28.56
CA ASP A 58 -9.78 -20.61 -27.23
C ASP A 58 -9.36 -19.37 -26.42
N ARG A 59 -9.98 -19.19 -25.26
CA ARG A 59 -9.68 -18.13 -24.29
C ARG A 59 -8.18 -18.01 -23.99
N LYS A 60 -7.45 -19.11 -23.96
CA LYS A 60 -6.02 -19.13 -23.67
C LYS A 60 -5.20 -18.27 -24.63
N LYS A 61 -5.67 -18.06 -25.85
CA LYS A 61 -5.00 -17.23 -26.85
C LYS A 61 -4.89 -15.76 -26.42
N ILE A 62 -5.94 -15.24 -25.75
CA ILE A 62 -5.97 -13.85 -25.30
C ILE A 62 -5.63 -13.68 -23.81
N GLU A 63 -5.73 -14.76 -23.02
CA GLU A 63 -5.59 -14.70 -21.56
C GLU A 63 -4.24 -14.09 -21.12
N ARG A 64 -3.15 -14.47 -21.79
CA ARG A 64 -1.82 -13.93 -21.47
C ARG A 64 -1.74 -12.42 -21.73
N GLN A 65 -2.32 -11.97 -22.84
CA GLN A 65 -2.32 -10.55 -23.20
C GLN A 65 -3.18 -9.76 -22.21
N LEU A 66 -4.41 -10.20 -21.93
CA LEU A 66 -5.28 -9.55 -20.95
C LEU A 66 -4.64 -9.48 -19.58
N LYS A 67 -3.96 -10.53 -19.15
CA LYS A 67 -3.23 -10.52 -17.87
C LYS A 67 -2.09 -9.51 -17.88
N SER A 68 -1.32 -9.42 -18.95
CA SER A 68 -0.22 -8.45 -19.07
C SER A 68 -0.73 -7.01 -19.02
N GLU A 69 -1.76 -6.71 -19.79
CA GLU A 69 -2.39 -5.37 -19.81
C GLU A 69 -3.02 -5.03 -18.47
N PHE A 70 -3.69 -5.99 -17.82
CA PHE A 70 -4.25 -5.82 -16.48
C PHE A 70 -3.16 -5.46 -15.46
N LEU A 71 -2.01 -6.15 -15.50
CA LEU A 71 -0.88 -5.86 -14.61
C LEU A 71 -0.26 -4.49 -14.87
N THR A 72 -0.21 -4.07 -16.13
CA THR A 72 0.27 -2.72 -16.51
C THR A 72 -0.66 -1.64 -15.98
N ALA A 73 -1.97 -1.82 -16.10
CA ALA A 73 -2.98 -0.89 -15.61
C ALA A 73 -3.07 -0.84 -14.07
N LEU A 74 -2.54 -1.83 -13.37
CA LEU A 74 -2.59 -1.90 -11.90
C LEU A 74 -1.79 -0.77 -11.25
N GLN A 75 -0.67 -0.36 -11.84
CA GLN A 75 0.17 0.71 -11.31
C GLN A 75 -0.55 2.07 -11.32
N PRO A 76 -1.09 2.58 -12.44
CA PRO A 76 -1.84 3.83 -12.43
C PRO A 76 -3.14 3.73 -11.61
N ALA A 77 -3.80 2.57 -11.58
CA ALA A 77 -4.96 2.37 -10.71
C ALA A 77 -4.59 2.49 -9.22
N PHE A 78 -3.46 1.95 -8.79
CA PHE A 78 -2.96 2.14 -7.42
C PHE A 78 -2.58 3.60 -7.14
N ALA A 79 -2.05 4.32 -8.11
CA ALA A 79 -1.76 5.74 -7.96
C ALA A 79 -3.04 6.56 -7.71
N LYS A 80 -4.14 6.26 -8.43
CA LYS A 80 -5.46 6.87 -8.19
C LYS A 80 -5.98 6.59 -6.79
N ILE A 81 -5.96 5.32 -6.37
CA ILE A 81 -6.41 4.89 -5.04
C ILE A 81 -5.60 5.56 -3.92
N SER A 82 -4.29 5.67 -4.12
CA SER A 82 -3.42 6.39 -3.18
C SER A 82 -3.74 7.88 -3.12
N ALA A 83 -4.03 8.51 -4.25
CA ALA A 83 -4.45 9.92 -4.31
C ALA A 83 -5.76 10.19 -3.55
N ASP A 84 -6.67 9.20 -3.51
CA ASP A 84 -7.89 9.23 -2.71
C ASP A 84 -7.62 9.01 -1.19
N GLY A 85 -6.38 8.89 -0.78
CA GLY A 85 -5.98 8.71 0.62
C GLY A 85 -6.13 7.29 1.16
N ILE A 86 -6.39 6.31 0.30
CA ILE A 86 -6.55 4.90 0.69
C ILE A 86 -5.16 4.27 0.86
N ARG A 87 -4.88 3.77 2.05
CA ARG A 87 -3.62 3.07 2.35
C ARG A 87 -3.55 1.72 1.65
N TYR A 88 -2.34 1.27 1.26
CA TYR A 88 -2.15 -0.02 0.59
C TYR A 88 -2.78 -1.20 1.37
N SER A 89 -2.67 -1.20 2.70
CA SER A 89 -3.24 -2.23 3.57
C SER A 89 -4.78 -2.25 3.59
N ALA A 90 -5.43 -1.15 3.20
CA ALA A 90 -6.89 -1.04 3.13
C ALA A 90 -7.45 -1.40 1.74
N VAL A 91 -6.61 -1.49 0.71
CA VAL A 91 -7.03 -1.80 -0.67
C VAL A 91 -7.89 -3.06 -0.80
N PRO A 92 -7.65 -4.16 -0.05
CA PRO A 92 -8.53 -5.32 -0.09
C PRO A 92 -9.99 -5.03 0.30
N GLY A 93 -10.22 -4.00 1.11
CA GLY A 93 -11.56 -3.51 1.46
C GLY A 93 -12.20 -2.58 0.43
N HIS A 94 -11.39 -1.98 -0.47
CA HIS A 94 -11.80 -0.98 -1.46
C HIS A 94 -11.85 -1.56 -2.88
N THR A 95 -12.46 -2.75 -3.01
CA THR A 95 -12.50 -3.48 -4.28
C THR A 95 -13.34 -2.80 -5.36
N LYS A 96 -14.32 -1.98 -4.98
CA LYS A 96 -15.16 -1.23 -5.93
C LYS A 96 -14.41 -0.08 -6.55
N GLU A 97 -13.69 0.67 -5.73
CA GLU A 97 -12.85 1.80 -6.12
C GLU A 97 -11.71 1.30 -7.03
N LEU A 98 -11.07 0.20 -6.65
CA LEU A 98 -10.04 -0.42 -7.49
C LEU A 98 -10.60 -0.88 -8.83
N ALA A 99 -11.77 -1.53 -8.85
CA ALA A 99 -12.39 -1.97 -10.10
C ALA A 99 -12.80 -0.79 -11.00
N ALA A 100 -13.21 0.35 -10.41
CA ALA A 100 -13.50 1.57 -11.15
C ALA A 100 -12.21 2.15 -11.75
N ALA A 101 -11.15 2.31 -10.98
CA ALA A 101 -9.86 2.79 -11.45
C ALA A 101 -9.30 1.90 -12.57
N MET A 102 -9.38 0.58 -12.42
CA MET A 102 -8.94 -0.38 -13.45
C MET A 102 -9.77 -0.29 -14.74
N ARG A 103 -11.09 -0.06 -14.64
CA ARG A 103 -11.93 0.16 -15.82
C ARG A 103 -11.52 1.39 -16.59
N ASP A 104 -11.30 2.49 -15.88
CA ASP A 104 -10.87 3.75 -16.50
C ASP A 104 -9.55 3.55 -17.26
N GLU A 105 -8.56 2.92 -16.63
CA GLU A 105 -7.25 2.68 -17.24
C GLU A 105 -7.31 1.74 -18.46
N LEU A 106 -8.21 0.77 -18.45
CA LEU A 106 -8.33 -0.23 -19.52
C LEU A 106 -9.40 0.13 -20.58
N THR A 107 -10.08 1.29 -20.46
CA THR A 107 -11.18 1.66 -21.35
C THR A 107 -10.78 1.65 -22.80
N VAL A 108 -9.67 2.28 -23.16
CA VAL A 108 -9.23 2.40 -24.58
C VAL A 108 -8.92 1.04 -25.16
N GLU A 109 -8.17 0.22 -24.45
CA GLU A 109 -7.67 -1.06 -24.98
C GLU A 109 -8.72 -2.17 -24.90
N TRP A 110 -9.50 -2.20 -23.83
CA TRP A 110 -10.46 -3.27 -23.56
C TRP A 110 -11.86 -2.93 -24.07
N THR A 111 -12.42 -1.79 -23.65
CA THR A 111 -13.81 -1.46 -23.97
C THR A 111 -13.92 -0.98 -25.41
N GLU A 112 -13.13 0.02 -25.79
CA GLU A 112 -13.15 0.59 -27.14
C GLU A 112 -12.45 -0.30 -28.15
N GLY A 113 -11.32 -0.91 -27.77
CA GLY A 113 -10.54 -1.77 -28.64
C GLY A 113 -11.15 -3.15 -28.88
N ARG A 114 -11.66 -3.80 -27.83
CA ARG A 114 -12.08 -5.21 -27.88
C ARG A 114 -13.51 -5.48 -27.45
N GLY A 115 -14.24 -4.49 -26.94
CA GLY A 115 -15.61 -4.67 -26.43
C GLY A 115 -15.68 -5.53 -25.17
N ILE A 116 -14.67 -5.47 -24.31
CA ILE A 116 -14.62 -6.14 -23.00
C ILE A 116 -14.47 -5.12 -21.89
N GLU A 117 -14.96 -5.44 -20.71
CA GLU A 117 -14.92 -4.53 -19.54
C GLU A 117 -14.63 -5.30 -18.26
N VAL A 118 -13.81 -4.71 -17.38
CA VAL A 118 -13.58 -5.24 -16.02
C VAL A 118 -14.85 -5.10 -15.19
N VAL A 119 -15.27 -6.18 -14.56
CA VAL A 119 -16.47 -6.21 -13.69
C VAL A 119 -16.10 -6.13 -12.23
N LYS A 120 -15.16 -6.98 -11.81
CA LYS A 120 -14.69 -7.05 -10.42
C LYS A 120 -13.18 -7.23 -10.37
N VAL A 121 -12.58 -6.63 -9.37
CA VAL A 121 -11.19 -6.86 -8.99
C VAL A 121 -11.18 -7.18 -7.50
N GLY A 122 -10.58 -8.29 -7.12
CA GLY A 122 -10.37 -8.69 -5.73
C GLY A 122 -8.88 -8.81 -5.46
N ILE A 123 -8.44 -8.22 -4.36
CA ILE A 123 -7.08 -8.40 -3.85
C ILE A 123 -7.16 -9.42 -2.71
N ASN A 124 -6.49 -10.56 -2.87
CA ASN A 124 -6.43 -11.60 -1.84
C ASN A 124 -5.36 -11.27 -0.80
N SER A 125 -4.22 -10.75 -1.25
CA SER A 125 -3.19 -10.25 -0.36
C SER A 125 -2.45 -9.08 -0.99
N ILE A 126 -2.00 -8.16 -0.13
CA ILE A 126 -1.12 -7.05 -0.47
C ILE A 126 -0.14 -6.87 0.69
N ALA A 127 1.13 -6.78 0.39
CA ALA A 127 2.19 -6.59 1.38
C ALA A 127 3.24 -5.64 0.82
N ALA A 128 3.70 -4.72 1.65
CA ALA A 128 4.86 -3.92 1.32
C ALA A 128 6.15 -4.74 1.48
N ASN A 129 7.22 -4.29 0.84
CA ASN A 129 8.54 -4.84 1.09
C ASN A 129 8.93 -4.55 2.56
N PRO A 130 9.50 -5.51 3.30
CA PRO A 130 9.90 -5.31 4.70
C PRO A 130 10.78 -4.09 4.93
N GLU A 131 11.72 -3.82 4.04
CA GLU A 131 12.58 -2.62 4.10
C GLU A 131 11.80 -1.32 4.00
N ASP A 132 10.80 -1.27 3.11
CA ASP A 132 9.91 -0.12 2.93
C ASP A 132 8.98 0.06 4.14
N GLU A 133 8.51 -1.04 4.75
CA GLU A 133 7.73 -0.98 5.98
C GLU A 133 8.53 -0.40 7.16
N GLU A 134 9.77 -0.83 7.34
CA GLU A 134 10.64 -0.29 8.39
C GLU A 134 10.97 1.18 8.16
N ARG A 135 11.27 1.54 6.90
CA ARG A 135 11.50 2.92 6.51
C ARG A 135 10.28 3.79 6.80
N MET A 136 9.09 3.31 6.47
CA MET A 136 7.83 3.99 6.71
C MET A 136 7.57 4.19 8.21
N LYS A 137 7.77 3.15 9.03
CA LYS A 137 7.67 3.24 10.49
C LYS A 137 8.65 4.26 11.08
N THR A 138 9.88 4.28 10.60
CA THR A 138 10.91 5.23 11.03
C THR A 138 10.51 6.67 10.70
N LEU A 139 10.00 6.91 9.48
CA LEU A 139 9.54 8.23 9.05
C LEU A 139 8.32 8.69 9.84
N GLN A 140 7.35 7.80 10.10
CA GLN A 140 6.20 8.09 10.95
C GLN A 140 6.63 8.45 12.38
N MET A 141 7.55 7.68 12.95
CA MET A 141 8.08 7.93 14.29
C MET A 141 8.82 9.27 14.37
N THR A 142 9.62 9.59 13.34
CA THR A 142 10.32 10.87 13.23
C THR A 142 9.34 12.05 13.10
N ALA A 143 8.27 11.88 12.33
CA ALA A 143 7.24 12.90 12.16
C ALA A 143 6.49 13.17 13.49
N VAL A 144 6.13 12.11 14.20
CA VAL A 144 5.52 12.21 15.55
C VAL A 144 6.46 12.90 16.55
N MET A 145 7.77 12.64 16.48
CA MET A 145 8.76 13.31 17.34
C MET A 145 8.99 14.79 17.00
N ARG A 146 8.52 15.28 15.87
CA ARG A 146 8.55 16.71 15.52
C ARG A 146 7.49 17.52 16.25
N ASP A 147 6.41 16.87 16.72
CA ASP A 147 5.39 17.51 17.54
C ASP A 147 5.95 17.79 18.95
N PRO A 148 5.99 19.05 19.42
CA PRO A 148 6.52 19.42 20.73
C PRO A 148 5.80 18.72 21.90
N ASN A 149 4.49 18.50 21.78
CA ASN A 149 3.68 17.85 22.82
C ASN A 149 4.01 16.36 22.94
N MET A 150 4.21 15.69 21.80
CA MET A 150 4.58 14.27 21.76
C MET A 150 6.02 14.05 22.22
N ARG A 151 6.91 15.01 21.92
CA ARG A 151 8.29 14.98 22.43
C ARG A 151 8.33 15.05 23.95
N ALA A 152 7.57 15.95 24.57
CA ALA A 152 7.47 16.07 26.02
C ALA A 152 6.89 14.80 26.66
N ALA A 153 5.86 14.19 26.05
CA ALA A 153 5.26 12.94 26.52
C ALA A 153 6.25 11.77 26.47
N ASN A 154 7.00 11.62 25.37
CA ASN A 154 8.02 10.58 25.22
C ASN A 154 9.18 10.76 26.21
N GLN A 155 9.58 12.00 26.47
CA GLN A 155 10.63 12.31 27.45
C GLN A 155 10.18 11.95 28.87
N SER A 156 8.91 12.22 29.20
CA SER A 156 8.31 11.82 30.49
C SER A 156 8.24 10.31 30.66
N MET A 157 7.87 9.58 29.61
CA MET A 157 7.86 8.12 29.59
C MET A 157 9.26 7.54 29.75
N ALA A 158 10.24 8.03 28.99
CA ALA A 158 11.63 7.58 29.08
C ALA A 158 12.20 7.80 30.48
N THR A 159 11.91 8.94 31.09
CA THR A 159 12.28 9.24 32.49
C THR A 159 11.59 8.30 33.49
N GLY A 160 10.31 7.99 33.26
CA GLY A 160 9.55 7.03 34.07
C GLY A 160 10.10 5.60 33.98
N TYR A 161 10.50 5.16 32.79
CA TYR A 161 11.17 3.86 32.61
C TYR A 161 12.56 3.82 33.26
N ALA A 162 13.35 4.88 33.11
CA ALA A 162 14.66 5.00 33.77
C ALA A 162 14.55 4.98 35.30
N MET A 163 13.55 5.67 35.85
CA MET A 163 13.28 5.65 37.30
C MET A 163 12.85 4.27 37.78
N ARG A 164 11.99 3.56 37.03
CA ARG A 164 11.59 2.18 37.38
C ARG A 164 12.76 1.21 37.30
N ALA A 165 13.58 1.32 36.26
CA ALA A 165 14.79 0.49 36.15
C ALA A 165 15.79 0.77 37.27
N ALA A 166 15.96 2.03 37.66
CA ALA A 166 16.81 2.40 38.82
C ALA A 166 16.23 1.91 40.17
N ALA A 167 14.91 1.95 40.32
CA ALA A 167 14.24 1.47 41.53
C ALA A 167 14.24 -0.06 41.68
N SER A 168 14.32 -0.80 40.54
CA SER A 168 14.41 -2.25 40.55
C SER A 168 15.83 -2.78 40.77
N ASN A 169 16.84 -1.89 40.74
CA ASN A 169 18.24 -2.23 40.95
C ASN A 169 18.72 -1.74 42.33
N SER A 170 18.75 -2.63 43.31
CA SER A 170 19.06 -2.31 44.72
C SER A 170 20.44 -1.67 44.94
N ALA A 171 21.36 -1.83 43.98
CA ALA A 171 22.70 -1.22 43.99
C ALA A 171 22.74 0.16 43.28
N GLY A 172 21.79 0.44 42.39
CA GLY A 172 21.77 1.64 41.52
C GLY A 172 20.89 2.80 42.05
N ALA A 173 19.98 2.52 42.96
CA ALA A 173 19.02 3.52 43.47
C ALA A 173 19.70 4.70 44.15
N MET A 174 20.78 4.47 44.84
CA MET A 174 21.49 5.51 45.63
C MET A 174 22.37 6.42 44.71
N THR A 175 22.98 5.84 43.68
CA THR A 175 23.81 6.57 42.71
C THR A 175 22.96 7.37 41.72
N GLY A 176 21.80 6.87 41.32
CA GLY A 176 20.85 7.58 40.45
C GLY A 176 20.25 8.82 41.10
N PHE A 177 19.98 8.76 42.40
CA PHE A 177 19.44 9.89 43.18
C PHE A 177 20.48 10.99 43.41
N MET A 178 21.74 10.64 43.59
CA MET A 178 22.87 11.62 43.69
C MET A 178 23.13 12.33 42.36
N GLY A 179 23.06 11.60 41.21
CA GLY A 179 23.26 12.18 39.87
C GLY A 179 22.18 13.18 39.50
N MET A 180 20.94 12.92 39.88
CA MET A 180 19.79 13.82 39.56
C MET A 180 19.82 15.09 40.38
N ASN A 181 20.27 15.04 41.65
CA ASN A 181 20.43 16.23 42.51
C ASN A 181 21.59 17.12 42.03
N MET A 182 22.67 16.54 41.51
CA MET A 182 23.76 17.30 40.89
C MET A 182 23.36 18.01 39.59
N ALA A 183 22.54 17.35 38.76
CA ALA A 183 22.07 17.95 37.49
C ALA A 183 21.10 19.13 37.71
N GLN A 184 20.28 19.07 38.76
CA GLN A 184 19.40 20.19 39.15
C GLN A 184 20.13 21.37 39.83
N GLY A 185 21.28 21.11 40.47
CA GLY A 185 22.13 22.14 41.06
C GLY A 185 22.96 22.93 40.05
N ALA A 186 23.34 22.33 38.93
CA ALA A 186 24.16 22.95 37.88
C ALA A 186 23.38 23.88 36.92
N GLY A 187 22.06 23.91 36.97
CA GLY A 187 21.19 24.77 36.16
C GLY A 187 20.80 26.10 36.79
N LYS A 188 21.42 26.49 37.93
CA LYS A 188 21.18 27.76 38.62
C LYS A 188 22.47 28.53 38.86
N LEU A 189 23.21 28.78 37.82
CA LEU A 189 24.25 29.84 37.78
C LEU A 189 24.05 30.63 36.49
#